data_a225ef82702a32d9e81989153c4a0845
#
_entry.id   a225ef82702a32d9e81989153c4a0845
#
_cell.length_a   1.000
_cell.length_b   1.000
_cell.length_c   1.000
_cell.angle_alpha   90.00
_cell.angle_beta   90.00
_cell.angle_gamma   90.00
#
_symmetry.space_group_name_H-M   'P 1'
#
loop_
_entity.id
_entity.type
_entity.pdbx_description
1 polymer ?
#
loop_
_entity_poly.entity_id
_entity_poly.type
_entity_poly.pdbx_seq_one_letter_code
_entity_poly.pdbx_strand_id
1 'polypeptide(L)'
;MTAKIESLDQKDGAAPAVGRWAFLALLAGNISLSVGALLVRLADTGPTASAFWRMAIALPFLLALAWRESGGRMPSRNAIVVASAAGIFFALDLVAWHIGILQTKVANATLFGNCASLLLVIWGIFLARRWPRGWQALAILLAFAGSALLMGQSYELSPDYLVGDLLSLLAGVLYTGYVLLMQRVRGTLEPWTALGISSIVCVPILLGTALALGETIMPQNWTPLILLALTSQIIGQGLMTWSLPRFSPLVIGLTLLVQPAVAALAGWLAFGELLGPIDIFGGMMVGAALVLIRLPNRRAAPI
;
A
#
# COMPACT_ATOMS: atom_id res chain seq x y z
N MET A 1 -11.05 -6.39 -27.20
CA MET A 1 -10.21 -5.85 -26.10
C MET A 1 -10.63 -4.43 -25.74
N THR A 2 -11.00 -3.59 -26.69
CA THR A 2 -11.51 -2.20 -26.53
C THR A 2 -12.83 -2.08 -25.77
N ALA A 3 -13.83 -2.92 -26.02
CA ALA A 3 -15.13 -2.88 -25.34
C ALA A 3 -15.07 -3.19 -23.82
N LYS A 4 -14.07 -3.93 -23.37
CA LYS A 4 -13.85 -4.26 -21.94
C LYS A 4 -13.18 -3.10 -21.18
N ILE A 5 -12.55 -2.17 -21.89
CA ILE A 5 -11.90 -0.97 -21.34
C ILE A 5 -12.93 0.16 -21.16
N GLU A 6 -13.90 0.28 -22.07
CA GLU A 6 -15.00 1.24 -21.92
C GLU A 6 -15.92 0.91 -20.73
N SER A 7 -16.09 -0.37 -20.39
CA SER A 7 -16.85 -0.78 -19.21
C SER A 7 -16.15 -0.44 -17.88
N LEU A 8 -14.87 -0.05 -17.89
CA LEU A 8 -14.13 0.36 -16.71
C LEU A 8 -14.33 1.84 -16.37
N ASP A 9 -14.52 2.68 -17.40
CA ASP A 9 -14.84 4.12 -17.24
C ASP A 9 -16.30 4.32 -16.78
N GLN A 10 -17.18 3.35 -17.09
CA GLN A 10 -18.60 3.36 -16.68
C GLN A 10 -18.82 2.87 -15.23
N LYS A 11 -17.86 2.14 -14.63
CA LYS A 11 -17.97 1.65 -13.26
C LYS A 11 -17.52 2.63 -12.17
N ASP A 12 -16.92 3.75 -12.53
CA ASP A 12 -16.72 4.88 -11.60
C ASP A 12 -18.07 5.54 -11.21
N GLY A 13 -19.16 5.14 -11.84
CA GLY A 13 -20.54 5.42 -11.49
C GLY A 13 -21.24 4.32 -10.68
N ALA A 14 -20.50 3.41 -10.05
CA ALA A 14 -21.10 2.42 -9.14
C ALA A 14 -21.95 3.11 -8.08
N ALA A 15 -23.10 2.52 -7.77
CA ALA A 15 -24.11 3.03 -6.86
C ALA A 15 -23.48 3.82 -5.69
N PRO A 16 -23.90 5.06 -5.45
CA PRO A 16 -23.15 6.02 -4.61
C PRO A 16 -22.80 5.51 -3.21
N ALA A 17 -23.56 4.53 -2.67
CA ALA A 17 -23.32 3.94 -1.37
C ALA A 17 -22.13 2.96 -1.36
N VAL A 18 -22.03 2.03 -2.31
CA VAL A 18 -20.96 1.01 -2.35
C VAL A 18 -19.60 1.68 -2.62
N GLY A 19 -19.58 2.72 -3.46
CA GLY A 19 -18.37 3.49 -3.74
C GLY A 19 -17.83 4.24 -2.51
N ARG A 20 -18.71 4.72 -1.61
CA ARG A 20 -18.30 5.40 -0.38
C ARG A 20 -17.62 4.44 0.61
N TRP A 21 -18.22 3.29 0.87
CA TRP A 21 -17.68 2.29 1.79
C TRP A 21 -16.35 1.71 1.28
N ALA A 22 -16.25 1.44 -0.03
CA ALA A 22 -15.01 0.96 -0.62
C ALA A 22 -13.89 2.00 -0.51
N PHE A 23 -14.18 3.29 -0.68
CA PHE A 23 -13.18 4.35 -0.52
C PHE A 23 -12.76 4.51 0.95
N LEU A 24 -13.71 4.47 1.88
CA LEU A 24 -13.39 4.49 3.31
C LEU A 24 -12.55 3.28 3.72
N ALA A 25 -12.85 2.09 3.18
CA ALA A 25 -12.04 0.91 3.40
C ALA A 25 -10.61 1.07 2.83
N LEU A 26 -10.47 1.64 1.63
CA LEU A 26 -9.18 1.94 1.03
C LEU A 26 -8.37 2.92 1.88
N LEU A 27 -8.99 3.98 2.39
CA LEU A 27 -8.35 4.94 3.30
C LEU A 27 -7.98 4.29 4.64
N ALA A 28 -8.92 3.57 5.26
CA ALA A 28 -8.67 2.87 6.52
C ALA A 28 -7.54 1.84 6.38
N GLY A 29 -7.47 1.14 5.25
CA GLY A 29 -6.37 0.24 4.91
C GLY A 29 -5.03 0.97 4.88
N ASN A 30 -4.95 2.10 4.19
CA ASN A 30 -3.73 2.91 4.10
C ASN A 30 -3.32 3.53 5.45
N ILE A 31 -4.28 4.00 6.25
CA ILE A 31 -4.04 4.48 7.62
C ILE A 31 -3.46 3.36 8.47
N SER A 32 -4.05 2.17 8.40
CA SER A 32 -3.60 1.00 9.15
C SER A 32 -2.19 0.54 8.73
N LEU A 33 -1.86 0.60 7.43
CA LEU A 33 -0.53 0.31 6.91
C LEU A 33 0.54 1.27 7.45
N SER A 34 0.18 2.54 7.65
CA SER A 34 1.12 3.59 8.11
C SER A 34 1.71 3.30 9.50
N VAL A 35 0.99 2.55 10.34
CA VAL A 35 1.47 2.16 11.69
C VAL A 35 2.60 1.13 11.59
N GLY A 36 2.73 0.44 10.46
CA GLY A 36 3.71 -0.64 10.27
C GLY A 36 5.15 -0.22 10.51
N ALA A 37 5.55 0.97 10.05
CA ALA A 37 6.90 1.50 10.21
C ALA A 37 7.34 1.59 11.68
N LEU A 38 6.44 2.05 12.55
CA LEU A 38 6.67 2.12 13.99
C LEU A 38 6.84 0.72 14.58
N LEU A 39 5.92 -0.20 14.24
CA LEU A 39 5.92 -1.55 14.80
C LEU A 39 7.15 -2.37 14.38
N VAL A 40 7.66 -2.18 13.16
CA VAL A 40 8.92 -2.79 12.72
C VAL A 40 10.10 -2.31 13.55
N ARG A 41 10.15 -1.03 13.89
CA ARG A 41 11.24 -0.47 14.73
C ARG A 41 11.15 -0.89 16.20
N LEU A 42 9.96 -1.25 16.67
CA LEU A 42 9.74 -1.76 18.04
C LEU A 42 9.95 -3.27 18.16
N ALA A 43 10.06 -3.99 17.03
CA ALA A 43 10.31 -5.41 17.03
C ALA A 43 11.78 -5.71 17.44
N ASP A 44 11.97 -6.74 18.24
CA ASP A 44 13.26 -7.23 18.73
C ASP A 44 13.81 -8.39 17.88
N THR A 45 13.27 -8.57 16.68
CA THR A 45 13.73 -9.53 15.67
C THR A 45 14.47 -8.81 14.54
N GLY A 46 15.14 -9.57 13.67
CA GLY A 46 15.71 -9.01 12.46
C GLY A 46 14.62 -8.40 11.56
N PRO A 47 14.99 -7.46 10.66
CA PRO A 47 14.02 -6.75 9.82
C PRO A 47 13.20 -7.70 8.92
N THR A 48 13.85 -8.64 8.24
CA THR A 48 13.16 -9.63 7.40
C THR A 48 12.40 -10.66 8.23
N ALA A 49 12.91 -11.02 9.41
CA ALA A 49 12.21 -11.88 10.37
C ALA A 49 10.91 -11.22 10.87
N SER A 50 10.89 -9.90 11.09
CA SER A 50 9.67 -9.20 11.45
C SER A 50 8.65 -9.22 10.31
N ALA A 51 9.10 -9.11 9.04
CA ALA A 51 8.25 -9.28 7.87
C ALA A 51 7.71 -10.72 7.77
N PHE A 52 8.54 -11.73 8.04
CA PHE A 52 8.10 -13.12 8.11
C PHE A 52 6.98 -13.30 9.14
N TRP A 53 7.16 -12.85 10.38
CA TRP A 53 6.14 -13.00 11.41
C TRP A 53 4.87 -12.22 11.11
N ARG A 54 4.97 -11.02 10.52
CA ARG A 54 3.82 -10.28 9.99
C ARG A 54 2.96 -11.16 9.10
N MET A 55 3.58 -11.89 8.17
CA MET A 55 2.89 -12.74 7.21
C MET A 55 2.45 -14.07 7.84
N ALA A 56 3.29 -14.72 8.62
CA ALA A 56 3.03 -16.02 9.23
C ALA A 56 1.86 -15.98 10.23
N ILE A 57 1.80 -14.96 11.07
CA ILE A 57 0.70 -14.77 12.04
C ILE A 57 -0.61 -14.45 11.31
N ALA A 58 -0.58 -13.66 10.24
CA ALA A 58 -1.78 -13.30 9.48
C ALA A 58 -2.30 -14.46 8.62
N LEU A 59 -1.41 -15.35 8.14
CA LEU A 59 -1.73 -16.38 7.15
C LEU A 59 -2.93 -17.25 7.51
N PRO A 60 -3.07 -17.84 8.73
CA PRO A 60 -4.21 -18.68 9.06
C PRO A 60 -5.55 -17.92 8.98
N PHE A 61 -5.57 -16.65 9.37
CA PHE A 61 -6.77 -15.80 9.27
C PHE A 61 -7.12 -15.51 7.81
N LEU A 62 -6.11 -15.20 6.99
CA LEU A 62 -6.30 -14.92 5.56
C LEU A 62 -6.80 -16.16 4.82
N LEU A 63 -6.27 -17.35 5.14
CA LEU A 63 -6.72 -18.62 4.57
C LEU A 63 -8.15 -18.96 5.00
N ALA A 64 -8.51 -18.73 6.26
CA ALA A 64 -9.89 -18.93 6.73
C ALA A 64 -10.87 -18.01 5.99
N LEU A 65 -10.52 -16.73 5.78
CA LEU A 65 -11.32 -15.79 5.01
C LEU A 65 -11.41 -16.20 3.53
N ALA A 66 -10.30 -16.59 2.93
CA ALA A 66 -10.24 -17.07 1.55
C ALA A 66 -11.12 -18.30 1.34
N TRP A 67 -11.07 -19.26 2.27
CA TRP A 67 -11.90 -20.46 2.21
C TRP A 67 -13.40 -20.14 2.32
N ARG A 68 -13.77 -19.24 3.22
CA ARG A 68 -15.18 -18.77 3.36
C ARG A 68 -15.66 -18.06 2.11
N GLU A 69 -14.82 -17.21 1.50
CA GLU A 69 -15.16 -16.41 0.33
C GLU A 69 -15.28 -17.27 -0.93
N SER A 70 -14.35 -18.22 -1.13
CA SER A 70 -14.34 -19.09 -2.30
C SER A 70 -15.38 -20.21 -2.24
N GLY A 71 -15.94 -20.49 -1.05
CA GLY A 71 -16.82 -21.63 -0.83
C GLY A 71 -16.15 -22.97 -1.19
N GLY A 72 -14.82 -23.07 -1.06
CA GLY A 72 -14.03 -24.24 -1.40
C GLY A 72 -13.77 -24.42 -2.91
N ARG A 73 -14.13 -23.45 -3.75
CA ARG A 73 -13.85 -23.50 -5.20
C ARG A 73 -12.37 -23.28 -5.45
N MET A 74 -11.76 -24.18 -6.25
CA MET A 74 -10.37 -24.02 -6.64
C MET A 74 -10.23 -22.94 -7.72
N PRO A 75 -9.31 -21.99 -7.55
CA PRO A 75 -9.02 -20.98 -8.56
C PRO A 75 -8.43 -21.59 -9.84
N SER A 76 -8.56 -20.85 -10.95
CA SER A 76 -7.90 -21.25 -12.19
C SER A 76 -6.38 -21.22 -12.06
N ARG A 77 -5.67 -22.12 -12.74
CA ARG A 77 -4.21 -22.20 -12.72
C ARG A 77 -3.55 -20.83 -13.05
N ASN A 78 -4.07 -20.15 -14.06
CA ASN A 78 -3.54 -18.83 -14.45
C ASN A 78 -3.71 -17.79 -13.34
N ALA A 79 -4.84 -17.77 -12.65
CA ALA A 79 -5.10 -16.87 -11.54
C ALA A 79 -4.16 -17.16 -10.34
N ILE A 80 -3.90 -18.46 -10.04
CA ILE A 80 -2.93 -18.86 -9.02
C ILE A 80 -1.53 -18.37 -9.39
N VAL A 81 -1.09 -18.54 -10.64
CA VAL A 81 0.24 -18.10 -11.09
C VAL A 81 0.40 -16.58 -10.95
N VAL A 82 -0.61 -15.79 -11.35
CA VAL A 82 -0.53 -14.34 -11.23
C VAL A 82 -0.56 -13.88 -9.76
N ALA A 83 -1.39 -14.49 -8.91
CA ALA A 83 -1.42 -14.18 -7.48
C ALA A 83 -0.12 -14.60 -6.77
N SER A 84 0.49 -15.73 -7.19
CA SER A 84 1.79 -16.17 -6.69
C SER A 84 2.91 -15.22 -7.12
N ALA A 85 2.90 -14.75 -8.38
CA ALA A 85 3.84 -13.72 -8.84
C ALA A 85 3.67 -12.42 -8.03
N ALA A 86 2.43 -12.00 -7.73
CA ALA A 86 2.17 -10.88 -6.82
C ALA A 86 2.80 -11.14 -5.44
N GLY A 87 2.70 -12.37 -4.91
CA GLY A 87 3.33 -12.77 -3.65
C GLY A 87 4.85 -12.64 -3.66
N ILE A 88 5.52 -13.00 -4.78
CA ILE A 88 6.97 -12.81 -4.93
C ILE A 88 7.32 -11.32 -4.89
N PHE A 89 6.62 -10.48 -5.67
CA PHE A 89 6.84 -9.03 -5.65
C PHE A 89 6.64 -8.45 -4.26
N PHE A 90 5.61 -8.90 -3.53
CA PHE A 90 5.34 -8.42 -2.18
C PHE A 90 6.38 -8.91 -1.16
N ALA A 91 6.86 -10.14 -1.27
CA ALA A 91 7.94 -10.63 -0.41
C ALA A 91 9.23 -9.81 -0.60
N LEU A 92 9.62 -9.55 -1.85
CA LEU A 92 10.79 -8.76 -2.18
C LEU A 92 10.65 -7.30 -1.76
N ASP A 93 9.45 -6.72 -1.92
CA ASP A 93 9.11 -5.40 -1.37
C ASP A 93 9.32 -5.36 0.14
N LEU A 94 8.74 -6.32 0.87
CA LEU A 94 8.88 -6.38 2.32
C LEU A 94 10.33 -6.55 2.78
N VAL A 95 11.14 -7.37 2.09
CA VAL A 95 12.58 -7.49 2.37
C VAL A 95 13.26 -6.12 2.19
N ALA A 96 13.07 -5.50 1.03
CA ALA A 96 13.70 -4.23 0.73
C ALA A 96 13.26 -3.12 1.70
N TRP A 97 11.95 -3.03 2.01
CA TRP A 97 11.42 -2.00 2.89
C TRP A 97 11.84 -2.18 4.35
N HIS A 98 11.76 -3.42 4.89
CA HIS A 98 12.11 -3.68 6.28
C HIS A 98 13.60 -3.49 6.55
N ILE A 99 14.47 -3.85 5.60
CA ILE A 99 15.91 -3.57 5.70
C ILE A 99 16.15 -2.06 5.51
N GLY A 100 15.51 -1.46 4.49
CA GLY A 100 15.68 -0.05 4.15
C GLY A 100 15.32 0.89 5.30
N ILE A 101 14.17 0.69 5.97
CA ILE A 101 13.70 1.56 7.05
C ILE A 101 14.62 1.58 8.29
N LEU A 102 15.45 0.56 8.47
CA LEU A 102 16.45 0.52 9.53
C LEU A 102 17.79 1.18 9.14
N GLN A 103 18.02 1.38 7.83
CA GLN A 103 19.25 1.95 7.28
C GLN A 103 19.10 3.40 6.82
N THR A 104 17.92 4.00 7.02
CA THR A 104 17.69 5.42 6.72
C THR A 104 16.74 6.05 7.74
N LYS A 105 16.47 7.34 7.60
CA LYS A 105 15.43 8.03 8.39
C LYS A 105 14.05 7.57 7.96
N VAL A 106 13.08 7.51 8.90
CA VAL A 106 11.68 7.14 8.59
C VAL A 106 11.10 8.04 7.50
N ALA A 107 11.42 9.33 7.56
CA ALA A 107 10.98 10.31 6.55
C ALA A 107 11.50 9.95 5.15
N ASN A 108 12.78 9.60 5.03
CA ASN A 108 13.39 9.17 3.78
C ASN A 108 12.74 7.87 3.27
N ALA A 109 12.67 6.84 4.13
CA ALA A 109 12.06 5.56 3.78
C ALA A 109 10.62 5.73 3.29
N THR A 110 9.85 6.62 3.94
CA THR A 110 8.48 6.93 3.55
C THR A 110 8.44 7.68 2.23
N LEU A 111 9.33 8.67 2.03
CA LEU A 111 9.41 9.43 0.77
C LEU A 111 9.72 8.52 -0.42
N PHE A 112 10.78 7.73 -0.32
CA PHE A 112 11.20 6.85 -1.42
C PHE A 112 10.24 5.69 -1.63
N GLY A 113 9.70 5.09 -0.55
CA GLY A 113 8.66 4.06 -0.64
C GLY A 113 7.37 4.56 -1.30
N ASN A 114 7.03 5.84 -1.13
CA ASN A 114 5.88 6.47 -1.80
C ASN A 114 6.08 6.68 -3.32
N CYS A 115 7.23 6.32 -3.90
CA CYS A 115 7.37 6.26 -5.35
C CYS A 115 6.32 5.33 -6.00
N ALA A 116 5.82 4.33 -5.27
CA ALA A 116 4.70 3.50 -5.68
C ALA A 116 3.46 4.33 -6.05
N SER A 117 3.17 5.38 -5.29
CA SER A 117 2.06 6.30 -5.57
C SER A 117 2.23 6.98 -6.93
N LEU A 118 3.43 7.50 -7.19
CA LEU A 118 3.76 8.14 -8.46
C LEU A 118 3.64 7.16 -9.63
N LEU A 119 4.22 5.97 -9.48
CA LEU A 119 4.19 4.92 -10.51
C LEU A 119 2.76 4.47 -10.81
N LEU A 120 1.92 4.30 -9.78
CA LEU A 120 0.51 3.94 -9.96
C LEU A 120 -0.30 5.06 -10.63
N VAL A 121 -0.03 6.32 -10.30
CA VAL A 121 -0.65 7.49 -10.95
C VAL A 121 -0.25 7.55 -12.42
N ILE A 122 1.04 7.43 -12.73
CA ILE A 122 1.55 7.42 -14.12
C ILE A 122 0.93 6.25 -14.88
N TRP A 123 0.92 5.05 -14.29
CA TRP A 123 0.30 3.87 -14.90
C TRP A 123 -1.20 4.07 -15.14
N GLY A 124 -1.91 4.67 -14.19
CA GLY A 124 -3.34 4.99 -14.33
C GLY A 124 -3.61 5.96 -15.49
N ILE A 125 -2.80 7.00 -15.66
CA ILE A 125 -2.87 7.95 -16.76
C ILE A 125 -2.59 7.23 -18.11
N PHE A 126 -1.51 6.41 -18.14
CA PHE A 126 -1.15 5.63 -19.32
C PHE A 126 -2.26 4.67 -19.74
N LEU A 127 -2.87 3.97 -18.79
CA LEU A 127 -3.95 3.02 -19.04
C LEU A 127 -5.22 3.71 -19.55
N ALA A 128 -5.54 4.89 -19.00
CA ALA A 128 -6.69 5.69 -19.42
C ALA A 128 -6.50 6.30 -20.81
N ARG A 129 -5.25 6.39 -21.32
CA ARG A 129 -4.89 7.04 -22.59
C ARG A 129 -5.41 8.47 -22.73
N ARG A 130 -5.61 9.14 -21.62
CA ARG A 130 -6.10 10.52 -21.54
C ARG A 130 -5.34 11.26 -20.45
N TRP A 131 -5.02 12.52 -20.72
CA TRP A 131 -4.44 13.39 -19.71
C TRP A 131 -5.44 13.65 -18.57
N PRO A 132 -4.95 13.78 -17.33
CA PRO A 132 -5.81 14.12 -16.20
C PRO A 132 -6.54 15.44 -16.48
N ARG A 133 -7.82 15.49 -16.16
CA ARG A 133 -8.61 16.73 -16.24
C ARG A 133 -8.08 17.73 -15.20
N GLY A 134 -8.41 19.03 -15.39
CA GLY A 134 -7.85 20.09 -14.54
C GLY A 134 -7.98 19.82 -13.04
N TRP A 135 -9.13 19.35 -12.55
CA TRP A 135 -9.34 19.00 -11.15
C TRP A 135 -8.59 17.72 -10.71
N GLN A 136 -8.41 16.73 -11.62
CA GLN A 136 -7.58 15.54 -11.35
C GLN A 136 -6.09 15.93 -11.30
N ALA A 137 -5.64 16.79 -12.23
CA ALA A 137 -4.29 17.33 -12.22
C ALA A 137 -4.03 18.13 -10.94
N LEU A 138 -5.01 18.93 -10.50
CA LEU A 138 -4.93 19.65 -9.23
C LEU A 138 -4.86 18.69 -8.03
N ALA A 139 -5.67 17.63 -8.02
CA ALA A 139 -5.62 16.62 -6.96
C ALA A 139 -4.24 15.93 -6.91
N ILE A 140 -3.68 15.56 -8.07
CA ILE A 140 -2.35 14.97 -8.17
C ILE A 140 -1.30 15.95 -7.61
N LEU A 141 -1.32 17.20 -8.07
CA LEU A 141 -0.39 18.23 -7.62
C LEU A 141 -0.47 18.47 -6.10
N LEU A 142 -1.68 18.62 -5.56
CA LEU A 142 -1.89 18.83 -4.12
C LEU A 142 -1.42 17.60 -3.30
N ALA A 143 -1.69 16.39 -3.76
CA ALA A 143 -1.29 15.19 -3.05
C ALA A 143 0.24 15.06 -2.98
N PHE A 144 0.95 15.23 -4.11
CA PHE A 144 2.41 15.13 -4.13
C PHE A 144 3.10 16.30 -3.43
N ALA A 145 2.64 17.53 -3.64
CA ALA A 145 3.18 18.72 -2.97
C ALA A 145 2.94 18.66 -1.46
N GLY A 146 1.74 18.26 -1.02
CA GLY A 146 1.41 18.08 0.40
C GLY A 146 2.27 17.00 1.07
N SER A 147 2.46 15.86 0.39
CA SER A 147 3.35 14.79 0.88
C SER A 147 4.81 15.23 0.93
N ALA A 148 5.28 15.98 -0.06
CA ALA A 148 6.63 16.53 -0.07
C ALA A 148 6.86 17.53 1.07
N LEU A 149 5.87 18.37 1.40
CA LEU A 149 5.95 19.28 2.54
C LEU A 149 6.03 18.53 3.87
N LEU A 150 5.19 17.50 4.06
CA LEU A 150 5.19 16.67 5.28
C LEU A 150 6.52 15.94 5.51
N MET A 151 7.21 15.55 4.44
CA MET A 151 8.47 14.81 4.53
C MET A 151 9.70 15.72 4.49
N GLY A 152 9.56 16.89 3.87
CA GLY A 152 10.70 17.76 3.54
C GLY A 152 11.44 18.33 4.75
N GLN A 153 10.79 18.49 5.91
CA GLN A 153 11.43 18.99 7.12
C GLN A 153 12.33 17.95 7.83
N SER A 154 12.01 16.68 7.66
CA SER A 154 12.75 15.57 8.27
C SER A 154 13.65 14.81 7.27
N TYR A 155 13.64 15.29 6.01
CA TYR A 155 14.41 14.69 4.93
C TYR A 155 15.88 15.12 5.03
N GLU A 156 16.78 14.14 4.95
CA GLU A 156 18.21 14.37 4.97
C GLU A 156 18.90 13.49 3.93
N LEU A 157 19.54 14.12 2.94
CA LEU A 157 20.41 13.44 2.00
C LEU A 157 21.79 13.29 2.64
N SER A 158 22.18 12.05 2.94
CA SER A 158 23.52 11.71 3.39
C SER A 158 23.98 10.43 2.68
N PRO A 159 25.27 10.30 2.35
CA PRO A 159 25.84 9.04 1.87
C PRO A 159 25.57 7.86 2.82
N ASP A 160 25.46 8.12 4.13
CA ASP A 160 25.18 7.10 5.15
C ASP A 160 23.77 6.50 5.01
N TYR A 161 22.84 7.23 4.41
CA TYR A 161 21.46 6.78 4.21
C TYR A 161 21.19 6.23 2.81
N LEU A 162 22.17 6.32 1.89
CA LEU A 162 21.99 5.99 0.47
C LEU A 162 21.45 4.57 0.25
N VAL A 163 21.99 3.58 0.97
CA VAL A 163 21.55 2.18 0.83
C VAL A 163 20.10 2.02 1.28
N GLY A 164 19.72 2.58 2.43
CA GLY A 164 18.35 2.55 2.94
C GLY A 164 17.37 3.28 2.02
N ASP A 165 17.78 4.40 1.44
CA ASP A 165 17.00 5.19 0.49
C ASP A 165 16.74 4.40 -0.81
N LEU A 166 17.79 3.76 -1.36
CA LEU A 166 17.68 2.92 -2.56
C LEU A 166 16.83 1.68 -2.32
N LEU A 167 16.95 1.03 -1.16
CA LEU A 167 16.10 -0.10 -0.78
C LEU A 167 14.65 0.32 -0.64
N SER A 168 14.38 1.48 -0.05
CA SER A 168 13.02 2.02 0.07
C SER A 168 12.41 2.38 -1.29
N LEU A 169 13.21 2.92 -2.21
CA LEU A 169 12.81 3.17 -3.60
C LEU A 169 12.49 1.86 -4.32
N LEU A 170 13.36 0.85 -4.20
CA LEU A 170 13.14 -0.49 -4.76
C LEU A 170 11.85 -1.11 -4.22
N ALA A 171 11.60 -0.99 -2.92
CA ALA A 171 10.37 -1.45 -2.28
C ALA A 171 9.14 -0.80 -2.95
N GLY A 172 9.13 0.50 -3.16
CA GLY A 172 8.02 1.18 -3.84
C GLY A 172 7.78 0.68 -5.27
N VAL A 173 8.85 0.39 -6.03
CA VAL A 173 8.74 -0.22 -7.37
C VAL A 173 8.13 -1.61 -7.29
N LEU A 174 8.61 -2.46 -6.37
CA LEU A 174 8.14 -3.82 -6.16
C LEU A 174 6.67 -3.84 -5.68
N TYR A 175 6.32 -2.95 -4.75
CA TYR A 175 4.94 -2.77 -4.30
C TYR A 175 3.99 -2.35 -5.43
N THR A 176 4.46 -1.47 -6.34
CA THR A 176 3.70 -1.15 -7.55
C THR A 176 3.41 -2.40 -8.38
N GLY A 177 4.43 -3.23 -8.62
CA GLY A 177 4.27 -4.51 -9.31
C GLY A 177 3.25 -5.43 -8.63
N TYR A 178 3.34 -5.55 -7.30
CA TYR A 178 2.36 -6.29 -6.49
C TYR A 178 0.93 -5.79 -6.71
N VAL A 179 0.69 -4.48 -6.56
CA VAL A 179 -0.65 -3.89 -6.70
C VAL A 179 -1.21 -4.12 -8.12
N LEU A 180 -0.39 -3.95 -9.15
CA LEU A 180 -0.81 -4.14 -10.53
C LEU A 180 -1.13 -5.62 -10.84
N LEU A 181 -0.35 -6.58 -10.31
CA LEU A 181 -0.64 -8.01 -10.44
C LEU A 181 -1.92 -8.39 -9.68
N MET A 182 -2.12 -7.87 -8.47
CA MET A 182 -3.36 -8.06 -7.70
C MET A 182 -4.58 -7.48 -8.43
N GLN A 183 -4.43 -6.32 -9.10
CA GLN A 183 -5.49 -5.78 -9.96
C GLN A 183 -5.76 -6.66 -11.20
N ARG A 184 -4.75 -7.37 -11.72
CA ARG A 184 -4.92 -8.23 -12.90
C ARG A 184 -5.78 -9.46 -12.61
N VAL A 185 -5.75 -9.99 -11.38
CA VAL A 185 -6.58 -11.14 -10.98
C VAL A 185 -7.99 -10.75 -10.54
N ARG A 186 -8.29 -9.44 -10.46
CA ARG A 186 -9.65 -8.98 -10.14
C ARG A 186 -10.68 -9.55 -11.13
N GLY A 187 -11.81 -10.00 -10.61
CA GLY A 187 -12.87 -10.63 -11.41
C GLY A 187 -12.60 -12.09 -11.80
N THR A 188 -11.42 -12.64 -11.46
CA THR A 188 -11.10 -14.07 -11.57
C THR A 188 -10.84 -14.70 -10.21
N LEU A 189 -10.35 -13.93 -9.26
CA LEU A 189 -10.19 -14.28 -7.85
C LEU A 189 -10.94 -13.30 -6.97
N GLU A 190 -11.50 -13.84 -5.91
CA GLU A 190 -12.01 -13.03 -4.80
C GLU A 190 -10.84 -12.42 -4.02
N PRO A 191 -11.02 -11.23 -3.42
CA PRO A 191 -9.93 -10.47 -2.78
C PRO A 191 -9.17 -11.24 -1.70
N TRP A 192 -9.86 -11.93 -0.80
CA TRP A 192 -9.22 -12.69 0.28
C TRP A 192 -8.48 -13.92 -0.25
N THR A 193 -9.02 -14.56 -1.29
CA THR A 193 -8.35 -15.70 -1.97
C THR A 193 -7.06 -15.24 -2.64
N ALA A 194 -7.08 -14.09 -3.33
CA ALA A 194 -5.88 -13.53 -3.95
C ALA A 194 -4.82 -13.15 -2.89
N LEU A 195 -5.24 -12.51 -1.79
CA LEU A 195 -4.35 -12.15 -0.69
C LEU A 195 -3.80 -13.40 0.03
N GLY A 196 -4.62 -14.43 0.24
CA GLY A 196 -4.19 -15.69 0.84
C GLY A 196 -3.13 -16.40 0.01
N ILE A 197 -3.34 -16.52 -1.32
CA ILE A 197 -2.35 -17.15 -2.22
C ILE A 197 -1.04 -16.37 -2.23
N SER A 198 -1.09 -15.05 -2.35
CA SER A 198 0.13 -14.23 -2.31
C SER A 198 0.87 -14.36 -0.97
N SER A 199 0.13 -14.47 0.15
CA SER A 199 0.71 -14.63 1.49
C SER A 199 1.39 -16.00 1.69
N ILE A 200 0.83 -17.08 1.12
CA ILE A 200 1.48 -18.41 1.13
C ILE A 200 2.87 -18.35 0.50
N VAL A 201 3.00 -17.61 -0.60
CA VAL A 201 4.29 -17.46 -1.30
C VAL A 201 5.26 -16.56 -0.53
N CYS A 202 4.76 -15.51 0.13
CA CYS A 202 5.59 -14.60 0.92
C CYS A 202 6.30 -15.31 2.08
N VAL A 203 5.59 -16.15 2.85
CA VAL A 203 6.10 -16.75 4.09
C VAL A 203 7.43 -17.50 3.88
N PRO A 204 7.56 -18.46 2.96
CA PRO A 204 8.81 -19.20 2.78
C PRO A 204 9.94 -18.31 2.22
N ILE A 205 9.65 -17.32 1.38
CA ILE A 205 10.66 -16.40 0.84
C ILE A 205 11.22 -15.54 1.97
N LEU A 206 10.36 -14.97 2.82
CA LEU A 206 10.78 -14.12 3.93
C LEU A 206 11.56 -14.90 4.97
N LEU A 207 11.11 -16.12 5.33
CA LEU A 207 11.84 -16.99 6.26
C LEU A 207 13.21 -17.37 5.68
N GLY A 208 13.25 -17.82 4.43
CA GLY A 208 14.49 -18.19 3.77
C GLY A 208 15.49 -17.03 3.70
N THR A 209 15.01 -15.81 3.42
CA THR A 209 15.86 -14.61 3.39
C THR A 209 16.36 -14.25 4.79
N ALA A 210 15.50 -14.28 5.82
CA ALA A 210 15.90 -13.99 7.21
C ALA A 210 16.96 -14.98 7.72
N LEU A 211 16.79 -16.28 7.40
CA LEU A 211 17.78 -17.31 7.73
C LEU A 211 19.10 -17.10 6.98
N ALA A 212 19.05 -16.77 5.71
CA ALA A 212 20.24 -16.50 4.88
C ALA A 212 21.02 -15.28 5.34
N LEU A 213 20.33 -14.27 5.91
CA LEU A 213 20.93 -13.07 6.49
C LEU A 213 21.41 -13.30 7.93
N GLY A 214 21.17 -14.47 8.54
CA GLY A 214 21.54 -14.76 9.93
C GLY A 214 20.78 -13.91 10.95
N GLU A 215 19.57 -13.49 10.63
CA GLU A 215 18.75 -12.66 11.50
C GLU A 215 18.22 -13.41 12.73
N THR A 216 18.02 -12.68 13.84
CA THR A 216 17.27 -13.20 14.99
C THR A 216 15.81 -13.41 14.60
N ILE A 217 15.39 -14.67 14.55
CA ILE A 217 14.02 -15.05 14.11
C ILE A 217 13.02 -14.97 15.26
N MET A 218 13.37 -15.53 16.43
CA MET A 218 12.43 -15.62 17.54
C MET A 218 12.42 -14.34 18.38
N PRO A 219 11.25 -13.70 18.56
CA PRO A 219 11.13 -12.52 19.40
C PRO A 219 11.13 -12.90 20.89
N GLN A 220 11.58 -11.98 21.72
CA GLN A 220 11.31 -12.02 23.17
C GLN A 220 9.97 -11.34 23.49
N ASN A 221 9.62 -10.29 22.73
CA ASN A 221 8.35 -9.58 22.84
C ASN A 221 7.49 -9.75 21.56
N TRP A 222 6.42 -10.53 21.66
CA TRP A 222 5.50 -10.79 20.56
C TRP A 222 4.57 -9.62 20.22
N THR A 223 4.37 -8.66 21.13
CA THR A 223 3.38 -7.60 20.99
C THR A 223 3.54 -6.79 19.70
N PRO A 224 4.74 -6.27 19.33
CA PRO A 224 4.91 -5.53 18.10
C PRO A 224 4.58 -6.35 16.85
N LEU A 225 4.94 -7.64 16.84
CA LEU A 225 4.73 -8.52 15.68
C LEU A 225 3.26 -8.90 15.50
N ILE A 226 2.56 -9.17 16.60
CA ILE A 226 1.11 -9.44 16.58
C ILE A 226 0.37 -8.19 16.09
N LEU A 227 0.69 -7.01 16.63
CA LEU A 227 0.11 -5.75 16.18
C LEU A 227 0.43 -5.48 14.71
N LEU A 228 1.65 -5.76 14.27
CA LEU A 228 2.07 -5.61 12.86
C LEU A 228 1.25 -6.52 11.95
N ALA A 229 1.05 -7.78 12.33
CA ALA A 229 0.21 -8.71 11.58
C ALA A 229 -1.25 -8.25 11.51
N LEU A 230 -1.83 -7.82 12.63
CA LEU A 230 -3.21 -7.36 12.71
C LEU A 230 -3.42 -6.07 11.92
N THR A 231 -2.63 -5.04 12.22
CA THR A 231 -2.83 -3.70 11.62
C THR A 231 -2.39 -3.68 10.16
N SER A 232 -1.16 -4.11 9.85
CA SER A 232 -0.63 -3.94 8.50
C SER A 232 -1.07 -5.06 7.55
N GLN A 233 -1.15 -6.33 7.98
CA GLN A 233 -1.45 -7.42 7.05
C GLN A 233 -2.94 -7.73 6.98
N ILE A 234 -3.62 -7.94 8.11
CA ILE A 234 -5.03 -8.34 8.09
C ILE A 234 -5.90 -7.13 7.76
N ILE A 235 -5.81 -6.04 8.52
CA ILE A 235 -6.64 -4.86 8.31
C ILE A 235 -6.13 -4.06 7.10
N GLY A 236 -4.87 -3.66 7.10
CA GLY A 236 -4.29 -2.79 6.09
C GLY A 236 -4.35 -3.39 4.69
N GLN A 237 -3.63 -4.49 4.47
CA GLN A 237 -3.61 -5.17 3.17
C GLN A 237 -4.95 -5.82 2.82
N GLY A 238 -5.70 -6.32 3.82
CA GLY A 238 -7.02 -6.88 3.60
C GLY A 238 -8.00 -5.86 3.02
N LEU A 239 -8.17 -4.70 3.67
CA LEU A 239 -9.04 -3.63 3.21
C LEU A 239 -8.57 -3.03 1.88
N MET A 240 -7.26 -2.90 1.71
CA MET A 240 -6.69 -2.45 0.44
C MET A 240 -7.02 -3.43 -0.68
N THR A 241 -6.70 -4.72 -0.54
CA THR A 241 -6.96 -5.75 -1.55
C THR A 241 -8.45 -5.87 -1.86
N TRP A 242 -9.31 -5.80 -0.84
CA TRP A 242 -10.77 -5.78 -1.02
C TRP A 242 -11.23 -4.58 -1.85
N SER A 243 -10.57 -3.44 -1.72
CA SER A 243 -10.90 -2.20 -2.43
C SER A 243 -10.33 -2.13 -3.85
N LEU A 244 -9.20 -2.81 -4.14
CA LEU A 244 -8.50 -2.75 -5.44
C LEU A 244 -9.41 -2.95 -6.67
N PRO A 245 -10.37 -3.91 -6.68
CA PRO A 245 -11.22 -4.12 -7.85
C PRO A 245 -12.15 -2.94 -8.18
N ARG A 246 -12.31 -1.99 -7.27
CA ARG A 246 -13.30 -0.91 -7.34
C ARG A 246 -12.71 0.43 -7.76
N PHE A 247 -11.38 0.53 -7.80
CA PHE A 247 -10.69 1.79 -8.10
C PHE A 247 -9.64 1.62 -9.20
N SER A 248 -9.41 2.73 -9.92
CA SER A 248 -8.31 2.82 -10.88
C SER A 248 -6.95 2.92 -10.18
N PRO A 249 -5.83 2.54 -10.82
CA PRO A 249 -4.50 2.71 -10.26
C PRO A 249 -4.20 4.15 -9.83
N LEU A 250 -4.75 5.14 -10.53
CA LEU A 250 -4.62 6.55 -10.18
C LEU A 250 -5.21 6.85 -8.80
N VAL A 251 -6.45 6.39 -8.53
CA VAL A 251 -7.10 6.60 -7.22
C VAL A 251 -6.34 5.88 -6.11
N ILE A 252 -5.91 4.64 -6.37
CA ILE A 252 -5.13 3.86 -5.40
C ILE A 252 -3.81 4.59 -5.09
N GLY A 253 -3.07 5.02 -6.12
CA GLY A 253 -1.83 5.76 -5.94
C GLY A 253 -2.02 7.03 -5.10
N LEU A 254 -3.06 7.82 -5.36
CA LEU A 254 -3.33 9.03 -4.58
C LEU A 254 -3.71 8.72 -3.12
N THR A 255 -4.41 7.62 -2.86
CA THR A 255 -4.75 7.24 -1.47
C THR A 255 -3.55 6.76 -0.66
N LEU A 256 -2.50 6.22 -1.30
CA LEU A 256 -1.24 5.89 -0.62
C LEU A 256 -0.57 7.14 -0.02
N LEU A 257 -0.75 8.31 -0.64
CA LEU A 257 -0.16 9.58 -0.15
C LEU A 257 -0.79 10.09 1.16
N VAL A 258 -1.79 9.40 1.71
CA VAL A 258 -2.25 9.65 3.08
C VAL A 258 -1.25 9.16 4.13
N GLN A 259 -0.40 8.20 3.78
CA GLN A 259 0.52 7.57 4.73
C GLN A 259 1.50 8.56 5.38
N PRO A 260 2.13 9.51 4.67
CA PRO A 260 2.96 10.53 5.30
C PRO A 260 2.20 11.40 6.31
N ALA A 261 0.96 11.78 6.02
CA ALA A 261 0.14 12.57 6.94
C ALA A 261 -0.20 11.80 8.22
N VAL A 262 -0.50 10.50 8.08
CA VAL A 262 -0.73 9.62 9.24
C VAL A 262 0.56 9.40 10.03
N ALA A 263 1.70 9.24 9.36
CA ALA A 263 3.00 9.09 10.02
C ALA A 263 3.37 10.33 10.83
N ALA A 264 3.16 11.55 10.29
CA ALA A 264 3.37 12.80 11.00
C ALA A 264 2.45 12.93 12.23
N LEU A 265 1.16 12.59 12.08
CA LEU A 265 0.22 12.56 13.19
C LEU A 265 0.60 11.55 14.26
N ALA A 266 1.06 10.36 13.87
CA ALA A 266 1.53 9.33 14.79
C ALA A 266 2.80 9.77 15.54
N GLY A 267 3.73 10.45 14.88
CA GLY A 267 4.91 11.07 15.49
C GLY A 267 4.54 12.09 16.55
N TRP A 268 3.58 12.96 16.24
CA TRP A 268 3.05 13.93 17.21
C TRP A 268 2.41 13.26 18.43
N LEU A 269 1.53 12.28 18.23
CA LEU A 269 0.80 11.61 19.30
C LEU A 269 1.66 10.68 20.16
N ALA A 270 2.58 9.92 19.53
CA ALA A 270 3.36 8.89 20.22
C ALA A 270 4.69 9.40 20.78
N PHE A 271 5.30 10.40 20.12
CA PHE A 271 6.65 10.87 20.48
C PHE A 271 6.67 12.35 20.87
N GLY A 272 5.52 13.05 20.88
CA GLY A 272 5.45 14.47 21.21
C GLY A 272 6.15 15.39 20.19
N GLU A 273 6.34 14.91 18.96
CA GLU A 273 6.91 15.71 17.89
C GLU A 273 5.99 16.90 17.58
N LEU A 274 6.54 18.11 17.51
CA LEU A 274 5.75 19.29 17.24
C LEU A 274 5.39 19.36 15.75
N LEU A 275 4.09 19.36 15.45
CA LEU A 275 3.62 19.64 14.10
C LEU A 275 3.75 21.15 13.82
N GLY A 276 4.61 21.48 12.87
CA GLY A 276 4.75 22.85 12.40
C GLY A 276 3.60 23.30 11.49
N PRO A 277 3.47 24.60 11.21
CA PRO A 277 2.48 25.09 10.25
C PRO A 277 2.58 24.46 8.86
N ILE A 278 3.79 24.09 8.44
CA ILE A 278 4.06 23.43 7.15
C ILE A 278 3.49 22.02 7.14
N ASP A 279 3.60 21.26 8.25
CA ASP A 279 3.05 19.90 8.37
C ASP A 279 1.52 19.94 8.30
N ILE A 280 0.90 20.88 9.01
CA ILE A 280 -0.56 21.08 8.99
C ILE A 280 -1.01 21.44 7.56
N PHE A 281 -0.30 22.35 6.89
CA PHE A 281 -0.62 22.75 5.53
C PHE A 281 -0.45 21.59 4.54
N GLY A 282 0.64 20.83 4.64
CA GLY A 282 0.86 19.61 3.84
C GLY A 282 -0.24 18.56 4.02
N GLY A 283 -0.64 18.31 5.27
CA GLY A 283 -1.75 17.41 5.61
C GLY A 283 -3.09 17.88 5.02
N MET A 284 -3.38 19.20 5.08
CA MET A 284 -4.58 19.78 4.46
C MET A 284 -4.57 19.63 2.93
N MET A 285 -3.41 19.79 2.28
CA MET A 285 -3.28 19.59 0.83
C MET A 285 -3.57 18.14 0.42
N VAL A 286 -3.03 17.15 1.17
CA VAL A 286 -3.34 15.73 0.93
C VAL A 286 -4.83 15.46 1.15
N GLY A 287 -5.43 15.96 2.22
CA GLY A 287 -6.86 15.87 2.48
C GLY A 287 -7.72 16.46 1.35
N ALA A 288 -7.38 17.66 0.89
CA ALA A 288 -8.06 18.31 -0.24
C ALA A 288 -7.95 17.48 -1.54
N ALA A 289 -6.78 16.89 -1.83
CA ALA A 289 -6.57 16.04 -2.97
C ALA A 289 -7.51 14.82 -2.96
N LEU A 290 -7.65 14.16 -1.79
CA LEU A 290 -8.54 13.00 -1.63
C LEU A 290 -10.02 13.35 -1.80
N VAL A 291 -10.43 14.56 -1.42
CA VAL A 291 -11.78 15.06 -1.68
C VAL A 291 -11.97 15.35 -3.16
N LEU A 292 -11.02 16.06 -3.78
CA LEU A 292 -11.08 16.43 -5.19
C LEU A 292 -11.18 15.22 -6.11
N ILE A 293 -10.39 14.18 -5.87
CA ILE A 293 -10.41 12.98 -6.72
C ILE A 293 -11.75 12.23 -6.68
N ARG A 294 -12.59 12.50 -5.67
CA ARG A 294 -13.91 11.92 -5.48
C ARG A 294 -15.05 12.74 -6.10
N LEU A 295 -14.74 13.94 -6.58
CA LEU A 295 -15.79 14.78 -7.19
C LEU A 295 -16.38 14.10 -8.42
N PRO A 296 -17.72 14.00 -8.51
CA PRO A 296 -18.39 13.36 -9.62
C PRO A 296 -18.11 14.12 -10.93
N ASN A 297 -17.96 13.36 -11.98
CA ASN A 297 -17.71 13.87 -13.32
C ASN A 297 -18.99 14.54 -13.89
N ARG A 298 -19.22 15.83 -13.59
CA ARG A 298 -20.43 16.58 -14.00
C ARG A 298 -20.56 16.82 -15.51
N ARG A 299 -19.71 16.22 -16.37
CA ARG A 299 -19.76 16.39 -17.83
C ARG A 299 -19.81 15.08 -18.60
N ALA A 300 -20.61 14.13 -18.16
CA ALA A 300 -21.17 13.10 -19.02
C ALA A 300 -22.65 13.43 -19.19
N ALA A 301 -22.96 14.51 -19.89
CA ALA A 301 -24.26 14.65 -20.51
C ALA A 301 -24.29 13.65 -21.67
N PRO A 302 -25.34 12.84 -21.80
CA PRO A 302 -25.50 11.99 -22.98
C PRO A 302 -25.74 12.91 -24.21
N ILE A 303 -24.95 12.68 -25.26
CA ILE A 303 -25.31 13.05 -26.64
C ILE A 303 -25.90 11.81 -27.28
#